data_6507baee17463f7d1b6974817e29aa00
#
_entry.id   6507baee17463f7d1b6974817e29aa00
#
_cell.length_a   1.000
_cell.length_b   1.000
_cell.length_c   1.000
_cell.angle_alpha   90.00
_cell.angle_beta   90.00
_cell.angle_gamma   90.00
#
_symmetry.space_group_name_H-M   'P 1'
#
loop_
_entity.id
_entity.type
_entity.pdbx_description
1 polymer ?
#
loop_
_entity_poly.entity_id
_entity_poly.type
_entity_poly.pdbx_seq_one_letter_code
_entity_poly.pdbx_strand_id
1 'polypeptide(L)'
;NIGLSHARGKWIIFADADDFFTADCFTILNEYMDSPHKVIYFNVRFVMSDDPSQESRRGTYYTNFFNDVNPENKLRYQSQVPWGKMIRRSFLSTFHIQFDETRIANDVYFSCLVGIYAPKVTTDRRIIYYCTESGQSLAMSKQDRESLIIRFNASMKCNRLLRQEKIHYYL
;
A
#
# COMPACT_ATOMS: atom_id res chain seq x y z
N ASN A 1 -8.18 4.72 11.19
CA ASN A 1 -8.97 3.60 11.78
C ASN A 1 -10.49 3.84 11.73
N ILE A 2 -10.97 5.11 11.82
CA ILE A 2 -12.41 5.42 11.79
C ILE A 2 -13.07 4.91 10.50
N GLY A 3 -12.52 5.25 9.32
CA GLY A 3 -13.03 4.75 8.04
C GLY A 3 -13.05 3.22 7.96
N LEU A 4 -12.00 2.57 8.49
CA LEU A 4 -11.91 1.12 8.54
C LEU A 4 -13.01 0.50 9.42
N SER A 5 -13.34 1.10 10.55
CA SER A 5 -14.40 0.62 11.45
C SER A 5 -15.82 0.77 10.85
N HIS A 6 -16.02 1.72 9.94
CA HIS A 6 -17.29 1.94 9.24
C HIS A 6 -17.43 1.15 7.93
N ALA A 7 -16.33 0.58 7.42
CA ALA A 7 -16.35 -0.18 6.17
C ALA A 7 -17.24 -1.43 6.28
N ARG A 8 -18.16 -1.63 5.32
CA ARG A 8 -19.12 -2.74 5.28
C ARG A 8 -18.91 -3.69 4.10
N GLY A 9 -18.12 -3.28 3.12
CA GLY A 9 -17.84 -4.07 1.92
C GLY A 9 -17.13 -5.39 2.21
N LYS A 10 -17.24 -6.34 1.30
CA LYS A 10 -16.48 -7.60 1.30
C LYS A 10 -14.98 -7.34 1.16
N TRP A 11 -14.63 -6.32 0.38
CA TRP A 11 -13.29 -5.85 0.10
C TRP A 11 -13.11 -4.40 0.53
N ILE A 12 -11.90 -4.05 0.87
CA ILE A 12 -11.47 -2.69 1.22
C ILE A 12 -10.39 -2.26 0.25
N ILE A 13 -10.49 -1.02 -0.18
CA ILE A 13 -9.49 -0.31 -0.97
C ILE A 13 -9.24 1.02 -0.28
N PHE A 14 -7.99 1.41 -0.16
CA PHE A 14 -7.60 2.71 0.38
C PHE A 14 -7.23 3.65 -0.76
N ALA A 15 -7.62 4.91 -0.62
CA ALA A 15 -7.27 5.99 -1.52
C ALA A 15 -6.95 7.24 -0.71
N ASP A 16 -5.95 7.98 -1.12
CA ASP A 16 -5.64 9.30 -0.57
C ASP A 16 -6.57 10.34 -1.21
N ALA A 17 -6.82 11.44 -0.51
CA ALA A 17 -7.84 12.42 -0.90
C ALA A 17 -7.46 13.24 -2.14
N ASP A 18 -6.18 13.30 -2.47
CA ASP A 18 -5.60 14.00 -3.62
C ASP A 18 -5.38 13.08 -4.84
N ASP A 19 -5.64 11.78 -4.70
CA ASP A 19 -5.42 10.77 -5.72
C ASP A 19 -6.73 10.37 -6.45
N PHE A 20 -6.63 9.57 -7.51
CA PHE A 20 -7.82 9.12 -8.24
C PHE A 20 -7.67 7.72 -8.86
N PHE A 21 -8.80 7.06 -9.10
CA PHE A 21 -8.86 5.75 -9.76
C PHE A 21 -8.88 5.89 -11.28
N THR A 22 -8.38 4.86 -11.99
CA THR A 22 -8.53 4.76 -13.44
C THR A 22 -10.00 4.55 -13.82
N ALA A 23 -10.38 4.91 -15.03
CA ALA A 23 -11.76 4.79 -15.51
C ALA A 23 -12.28 3.33 -15.49
N ASP A 24 -11.40 2.37 -15.70
CA ASP A 24 -11.67 0.93 -15.72
C ASP A 24 -11.44 0.22 -14.37
N CYS A 25 -11.03 0.96 -13.35
CA CYS A 25 -10.70 0.42 -12.03
C CYS A 25 -11.76 -0.57 -11.53
N PHE A 26 -13.01 -0.17 -11.48
CA PHE A 26 -14.08 -1.02 -10.95
C PHE A 26 -14.36 -2.24 -11.80
N THR A 27 -14.14 -2.17 -13.10
CA THR A 27 -14.23 -3.34 -14.01
C THR A 27 -13.15 -4.36 -13.65
N ILE A 28 -11.91 -3.90 -13.47
CA ILE A 28 -10.77 -4.74 -13.05
C ILE A 28 -11.02 -5.37 -11.67
N LEU A 29 -11.44 -4.57 -10.71
CA LEU A 29 -11.70 -5.05 -9.34
C LEU A 29 -12.82 -6.09 -9.29
N ASN A 30 -13.84 -5.95 -10.15
CA ASN A 30 -14.96 -6.88 -10.20
C ASN A 30 -14.53 -8.30 -10.58
N GLU A 31 -13.48 -8.48 -11.36
CA GLU A 31 -12.91 -9.79 -11.69
C GLU A 31 -12.43 -10.56 -10.44
N TYR A 32 -12.12 -9.85 -9.35
CA TYR A 32 -11.60 -10.40 -8.10
C TYR A 32 -12.65 -10.53 -6.99
N MET A 33 -13.92 -10.19 -7.25
CA MET A 33 -14.95 -10.19 -6.19
C MET A 33 -15.09 -11.53 -5.49
N ASP A 34 -14.94 -12.64 -6.21
CA ASP A 34 -15.02 -14.00 -5.66
C ASP A 34 -13.66 -14.70 -5.54
N SER A 35 -12.58 -13.94 -5.68
CA SER A 35 -11.21 -14.44 -5.52
C SER A 35 -10.99 -15.10 -4.16
N PRO A 36 -10.28 -16.24 -4.08
CA PRO A 36 -9.90 -16.86 -2.82
C PRO A 36 -8.77 -16.13 -2.09
N HIS A 37 -8.13 -15.17 -2.74
CA HIS A 37 -7.02 -14.41 -2.16
C HIS A 37 -7.50 -13.46 -1.05
N LYS A 38 -6.61 -13.12 -0.15
CA LYS A 38 -6.89 -12.14 0.91
C LYS A 38 -6.43 -10.74 0.55
N VAL A 39 -5.42 -10.65 -0.31
CA VAL A 39 -4.91 -9.39 -0.86
C VAL A 39 -4.61 -9.58 -2.33
N ILE A 40 -5.02 -8.61 -3.15
CA ILE A 40 -4.61 -8.47 -4.53
C ILE A 40 -3.83 -7.15 -4.62
N TYR A 41 -2.61 -7.21 -5.14
CA TYR A 41 -1.77 -6.05 -5.39
C TYR A 41 -1.89 -5.63 -6.85
N PHE A 42 -2.23 -4.39 -7.09
CA PHE A 42 -2.35 -3.78 -8.41
C PHE A 42 -1.24 -2.78 -8.64
N ASN A 43 -0.91 -2.58 -9.91
CA ASN A 43 0.01 -1.53 -10.27
C ASN A 43 -0.64 -0.15 -10.13
N VAL A 44 0.19 0.85 -9.90
CA VAL A 44 -0.21 2.25 -9.79
C VAL A 44 0.68 3.11 -10.67
N ARG A 45 0.20 4.28 -11.04
CA ARG A 45 0.97 5.27 -11.79
C ARG A 45 1.11 6.54 -10.96
N PHE A 46 2.27 7.16 -11.01
CA PHE A 46 2.51 8.44 -10.37
C PHE A 46 2.48 9.54 -11.43
N VAL A 47 1.67 10.56 -11.20
CA VAL A 47 1.45 11.66 -12.13
C VAL A 47 1.61 12.99 -11.43
N MET A 48 1.89 14.05 -12.19
CA MET A 48 1.92 15.40 -11.64
C MET A 48 0.51 15.90 -11.37
N SER A 49 0.30 16.53 -10.21
CA SER A 49 -1.04 17.01 -9.80
C SER A 49 -1.57 18.16 -10.67
N ASP A 50 -0.68 18.96 -11.23
CA ASP A 50 -0.99 20.09 -12.12
C ASP A 50 -1.13 19.66 -13.59
N ASP A 51 -0.54 18.51 -13.98
CA ASP A 51 -0.68 17.92 -15.30
C ASP A 51 -0.64 16.38 -15.22
N PRO A 52 -1.79 15.70 -15.04
CA PRO A 52 -1.84 14.24 -14.92
C PRO A 52 -1.42 13.49 -16.19
N SER A 53 -1.16 14.16 -17.31
CA SER A 53 -0.56 13.53 -18.49
C SER A 53 0.95 13.29 -18.34
N GLN A 54 1.58 13.98 -17.40
CA GLN A 54 3.00 13.82 -17.09
C GLN A 54 3.23 12.82 -15.96
N GLU A 55 4.07 11.82 -16.23
CA GLU A 55 4.48 10.85 -15.23
C GLU A 55 5.54 11.45 -14.28
N SER A 56 5.36 11.20 -13.00
CA SER A 56 6.36 11.50 -11.99
C SER A 56 7.47 10.43 -11.96
N ARG A 57 8.71 10.85 -11.75
CA ARG A 57 9.85 9.94 -11.58
C ARG A 57 9.75 9.02 -10.36
N ARG A 58 8.93 9.37 -9.38
CA ARG A 58 8.68 8.51 -8.20
C ARG A 58 8.02 7.17 -8.56
N GLY A 59 7.25 7.13 -9.63
CA GLY A 59 6.56 5.93 -10.10
C GLY A 59 7.49 4.76 -10.40
N THR A 60 8.72 5.03 -10.82
CA THR A 60 9.70 3.99 -11.15
C THR A 60 9.96 3.04 -9.98
N TYR A 61 9.98 3.54 -8.74
CA TYR A 61 10.21 2.71 -7.56
C TYR A 61 9.11 1.67 -7.38
N TYR A 62 7.83 2.06 -7.49
CA TYR A 62 6.71 1.13 -7.30
C TYR A 62 6.55 0.18 -8.48
N THR A 63 6.71 0.67 -9.70
CA THR A 63 6.66 -0.17 -10.92
C THR A 63 7.74 -1.26 -10.90
N ASN A 64 8.91 -0.97 -10.32
CA ASN A 64 9.98 -1.95 -10.19
C ASN A 64 9.61 -3.16 -9.31
N PHE A 65 8.65 -3.04 -8.41
CA PHE A 65 8.14 -4.21 -7.66
C PHE A 65 7.52 -5.26 -8.60
N PHE A 66 6.80 -4.81 -9.62
CA PHE A 66 6.19 -5.71 -10.61
C PHE A 66 7.19 -6.29 -11.62
N ASN A 67 8.36 -5.69 -11.75
CA ASN A 67 9.44 -6.15 -12.63
C ASN A 67 10.41 -7.12 -11.92
N ASP A 68 10.23 -7.34 -10.62
CA ASP A 68 11.03 -8.30 -9.86
C ASP A 68 10.77 -9.74 -10.32
N VAL A 69 11.73 -10.65 -10.10
CA VAL A 69 11.58 -12.10 -10.35
C VAL A 69 10.46 -12.71 -9.49
N ASN A 70 10.20 -12.12 -8.33
CA ASN A 70 9.11 -12.52 -7.43
C ASN A 70 8.31 -11.30 -6.99
N PRO A 71 7.47 -10.73 -7.87
CA PRO A 71 6.74 -9.49 -7.58
C PRO A 71 5.78 -9.64 -6.40
N GLU A 72 5.22 -10.82 -6.17
CA GLU A 72 4.34 -11.10 -5.05
C GLU A 72 5.05 -10.88 -3.72
N ASN A 73 6.19 -11.53 -3.50
CA ASN A 73 6.94 -11.37 -2.26
C ASN A 73 7.50 -9.95 -2.10
N LYS A 74 7.92 -9.32 -3.19
CA LYS A 74 8.40 -7.95 -3.18
C LYS A 74 7.31 -6.98 -2.69
N LEU A 75 6.11 -7.08 -3.27
CA LEU A 75 4.97 -6.27 -2.88
C LEU A 75 4.48 -6.56 -1.46
N ARG A 76 4.44 -7.85 -1.06
CA ARG A 76 4.06 -8.25 0.30
C ARG A 76 4.90 -7.60 1.38
N TYR A 77 6.21 -7.62 1.21
CA TYR A 77 7.13 -7.33 2.30
C TYR A 77 7.79 -5.96 2.22
N GLN A 78 7.74 -5.30 1.06
CA GLN A 78 8.37 -4.00 0.86
C GLN A 78 7.42 -2.88 0.44
N SER A 79 6.18 -3.18 0.02
CA SER A 79 5.19 -2.14 -0.29
C SER A 79 4.55 -1.59 0.98
N GLN A 80 5.03 -0.45 1.45
CA GLN A 80 4.65 0.19 2.72
C GLN A 80 3.36 1.02 2.66
N VAL A 81 2.74 1.11 1.50
CA VAL A 81 1.57 1.97 1.24
C VAL A 81 0.26 1.19 1.30
N PRO A 82 -0.88 1.78 1.71
CA PRO A 82 -2.16 1.08 1.78
C PRO A 82 -2.89 1.02 0.44
N TRP A 83 -2.66 1.98 -0.47
CA TRP A 83 -3.29 2.05 -1.79
C TRP A 83 -2.69 1.03 -2.79
N GLY A 84 -3.31 0.87 -3.95
CA GLY A 84 -2.93 -0.18 -4.92
C GLY A 84 -3.18 -1.60 -4.41
N LYS A 85 -4.02 -1.75 -3.40
CA LYS A 85 -4.35 -3.04 -2.79
C LYS A 85 -5.85 -3.20 -2.63
N MET A 86 -6.37 -4.38 -2.98
CA MET A 86 -7.73 -4.81 -2.68
C MET A 86 -7.64 -5.87 -1.57
N ILE A 87 -8.12 -5.54 -0.37
CA ILE A 87 -7.90 -6.33 0.85
C ILE A 87 -9.22 -6.88 1.37
N ARG A 88 -9.26 -8.16 1.68
CA ARG A 88 -10.45 -8.81 2.25
C ARG A 88 -10.74 -8.24 3.65
N ARG A 89 -11.91 -7.60 3.83
CA ARG A 89 -12.28 -6.99 5.12
C ARG A 89 -12.24 -7.97 6.29
N SER A 90 -12.76 -9.19 6.10
CA SER A 90 -12.74 -10.22 7.14
C SER A 90 -11.32 -10.60 7.57
N PHE A 91 -10.34 -10.57 6.66
CA PHE A 91 -8.94 -10.81 6.99
C PHE A 91 -8.40 -9.73 7.94
N LEU A 92 -8.63 -8.43 7.63
CA LEU A 92 -8.23 -7.35 8.53
C LEU A 92 -8.87 -7.47 9.92
N SER A 93 -10.16 -7.81 9.96
CA SER A 93 -10.88 -7.99 11.23
C SER A 93 -10.36 -9.19 12.04
N THR A 94 -10.09 -10.32 11.39
CA THR A 94 -9.61 -11.56 12.06
C THR A 94 -8.25 -11.35 12.72
N PHE A 95 -7.36 -10.62 12.07
CA PHE A 95 -6.01 -10.35 12.57
C PHE A 95 -5.89 -9.01 13.31
N HIS A 96 -7.00 -8.30 13.53
CA HIS A 96 -7.04 -6.99 14.20
C HIS A 96 -6.05 -5.99 13.60
N ILE A 97 -5.89 -6.01 12.26
CA ILE A 97 -4.94 -5.15 11.56
C ILE A 97 -5.50 -3.72 11.49
N GLN A 98 -4.76 -2.77 12.05
CA GLN A 98 -5.10 -1.36 12.11
C GLN A 98 -3.88 -0.49 11.79
N PHE A 99 -4.13 0.76 11.42
CA PHE A 99 -3.07 1.76 11.23
C PHE A 99 -2.51 2.20 12.58
N ASP A 100 -1.20 2.44 12.63
CA ASP A 100 -0.58 3.07 13.80
C ASP A 100 -1.13 4.51 13.97
N GLU A 101 -1.33 4.94 15.22
CA GLU A 101 -1.83 6.30 15.53
C GLU A 101 -0.67 7.29 15.62
N THR A 102 0.06 7.43 14.52
CA THR A 102 1.18 8.37 14.35
C THR A 102 0.83 9.44 13.31
N ARG A 103 1.42 10.62 13.43
CA ARG A 103 1.16 11.73 12.49
C ARG A 103 1.68 11.47 11.07
N ILE A 104 2.67 10.59 10.92
CA ILE A 104 3.24 10.16 9.63
C ILE A 104 3.63 8.68 9.71
N ALA A 105 3.83 8.04 8.56
CA ALA A 105 4.21 6.62 8.45
C ALA A 105 3.28 5.65 9.22
N ASN A 106 2.04 6.07 9.43
CA ASN A 106 0.99 5.28 10.10
C ASN A 106 0.58 4.04 9.29
N ASP A 107 0.82 4.05 8.00
CA ASP A 107 0.53 3.02 7.01
C ASP A 107 1.62 1.93 6.89
N VAL A 108 2.84 2.24 7.33
CA VAL A 108 4.01 1.36 7.17
C VAL A 108 3.79 0.04 7.90
N TYR A 109 3.44 0.09 9.16
CA TYR A 109 3.23 -1.13 9.96
C TYR A 109 1.94 -1.86 9.58
N PHE A 110 0.87 -1.11 9.24
CA PHE A 110 -0.35 -1.68 8.65
C PHE A 110 -0.04 -2.53 7.41
N SER A 111 0.70 -1.97 6.46
CA SER A 111 1.07 -2.65 5.22
C SER A 111 1.98 -3.86 5.47
N CYS A 112 2.88 -3.77 6.44
CA CYS A 112 3.73 -4.87 6.89
C CYS A 112 2.89 -6.04 7.44
N LEU A 113 1.94 -5.76 8.34
CA LEU A 113 1.03 -6.78 8.89
C LEU A 113 0.20 -7.45 7.79
N VAL A 114 -0.35 -6.64 6.86
CA VAL A 114 -1.09 -7.15 5.71
C VAL A 114 -0.24 -8.11 4.88
N GLY A 115 1.00 -7.73 4.58
CA GLY A 115 1.92 -8.57 3.80
C GLY A 115 2.29 -9.88 4.51
N ILE A 116 2.59 -9.83 5.80
CA ILE A 116 3.03 -10.99 6.59
C ILE A 116 1.88 -11.98 6.82
N TYR A 117 0.74 -11.50 7.28
CA TYR A 117 -0.35 -12.37 7.73
C TYR A 117 -1.32 -12.78 6.63
N ALA A 118 -1.29 -12.21 5.43
CA ALA A 118 -2.16 -12.64 4.35
C ALA A 118 -1.78 -14.06 3.88
N PRO A 119 -2.63 -15.08 4.10
CA PRO A 119 -2.29 -16.47 3.79
C PRO A 119 -2.21 -16.74 2.29
N LYS A 120 -2.91 -15.96 1.49
CA LYS A 120 -2.95 -16.09 0.03
C LYS A 120 -3.07 -14.71 -0.61
N VAL A 121 -2.10 -14.36 -1.43
CA VAL A 121 -2.08 -13.09 -2.17
C VAL A 121 -1.89 -13.35 -3.67
N THR A 122 -2.11 -12.33 -4.47
CA THR A 122 -1.77 -12.33 -5.91
C THR A 122 -1.49 -10.91 -6.38
N THR A 123 -0.94 -10.79 -7.57
CA THR A 123 -0.59 -9.51 -8.20
C THR A 123 -1.28 -9.36 -9.56
N ASP A 124 -1.67 -8.15 -9.88
CA ASP A 124 -2.16 -7.76 -11.20
C ASP A 124 -1.36 -6.55 -11.68
N ARG A 125 -0.79 -6.62 -12.88
CA ARG A 125 0.05 -5.55 -13.45
C ARG A 125 -0.76 -4.37 -13.97
N ARG A 126 -2.08 -4.49 -14.06
CA ARG A 126 -2.95 -3.40 -14.52
C ARG A 126 -2.93 -2.27 -13.52
N ILE A 127 -2.92 -1.05 -14.04
CA ILE A 127 -2.96 0.18 -13.23
C ILE A 127 -4.42 0.45 -12.89
N ILE A 128 -4.72 0.59 -11.61
CA ILE A 128 -6.07 0.94 -11.14
C ILE A 128 -6.11 2.30 -10.44
N TYR A 129 -4.94 2.90 -10.17
CA TYR A 129 -4.84 4.04 -9.29
C TYR A 129 -3.72 4.98 -9.72
N TYR A 130 -4.00 6.27 -9.66
CA TYR A 130 -3.04 7.33 -9.92
C TYR A 130 -2.70 8.03 -8.62
N CYS A 131 -1.43 7.97 -8.23
CA CYS A 131 -0.88 8.78 -7.14
C CYS A 131 -0.47 10.13 -7.69
N THR A 132 -1.01 11.20 -7.15
CA THR A 132 -0.63 12.56 -7.57
C THR A 132 0.59 13.06 -6.81
N GLU A 133 1.45 13.78 -7.50
CA GLU A 133 2.61 14.44 -6.91
C GLU A 133 2.56 15.93 -7.13
N SER A 134 2.59 16.70 -6.05
CA SER A 134 2.75 18.16 -6.10
C SER A 134 4.12 18.55 -5.57
N GLY A 135 4.63 19.71 -6.02
CA GLY A 135 5.88 20.27 -5.49
C GLY A 135 5.85 20.58 -3.98
N GLN A 136 4.65 20.53 -3.36
CA GLN A 136 4.42 20.75 -1.94
C GLN A 136 4.06 19.47 -1.18
N SER A 137 4.21 18.29 -1.79
CA SER A 137 3.89 17.01 -1.18
C SER A 137 4.61 16.83 0.16
N LEU A 138 3.89 16.34 1.17
CA LEU A 138 4.45 15.99 2.49
C LEU A 138 5.64 15.02 2.39
N ALA A 139 5.66 14.18 1.37
CA ALA A 139 6.76 13.26 1.11
C ALA A 139 8.04 13.96 0.64
N MET A 140 7.93 15.16 0.03
CA MET A 140 9.04 15.99 -0.46
C MET A 140 9.40 17.12 0.51
N SER A 141 8.57 17.40 1.51
CA SER A 141 8.84 18.43 2.49
C SER A 141 10.09 18.11 3.32
N LYS A 142 10.83 19.16 3.71
CA LYS A 142 11.99 19.01 4.60
C LYS A 142 11.54 18.35 5.90
N GLN A 143 12.03 17.15 6.14
CA GLN A 143 11.64 16.36 7.30
C GLN A 143 12.34 16.89 8.55
N ASP A 144 11.55 17.18 9.59
CA ASP A 144 12.12 17.48 10.92
C ASP A 144 12.65 16.20 11.60
N ARG A 145 13.46 16.40 12.62
CA ARG A 145 14.08 15.30 13.39
C ARG A 145 13.04 14.32 13.93
N GLU A 146 11.91 14.83 14.40
CA GLU A 146 10.83 13.99 14.95
C GLU A 146 10.22 13.08 13.88
N SER A 147 9.94 13.61 12.68
CA SER A 147 9.47 12.85 11.53
C SER A 147 10.42 11.72 11.14
N LEU A 148 11.74 11.99 11.14
CA LEU A 148 12.74 10.98 10.86
C LEU A 148 12.74 9.86 11.91
N ILE A 149 12.61 10.19 13.19
CA ILE A 149 12.53 9.21 14.28
C ILE A 149 11.27 8.34 14.15
N ILE A 150 10.11 8.94 13.83
CA ILE A 150 8.87 8.19 13.64
C ILE A 150 9.01 7.19 12.49
N ARG A 151 9.52 7.62 11.33
CA ARG A 151 9.74 6.73 10.17
C ARG A 151 10.72 5.61 10.48
N PHE A 152 11.84 5.93 11.14
CA PHE A 152 12.83 4.95 11.57
C PHE A 152 12.21 3.90 12.50
N ASN A 153 11.45 4.34 13.51
CA ASN A 153 10.78 3.44 14.44
C ASN A 153 9.76 2.54 13.74
N ALA A 154 8.98 3.06 12.78
CA ALA A 154 8.05 2.28 11.98
C ALA A 154 8.77 1.18 11.17
N SER A 155 9.86 1.53 10.48
CA SER A 155 10.67 0.56 9.73
C SER A 155 11.33 -0.47 10.66
N MET A 156 11.84 -0.05 11.81
CA MET A 156 12.43 -0.97 12.81
C MET A 156 11.39 -1.95 13.38
N LYS A 157 10.16 -1.49 13.61
CA LYS A 157 9.03 -2.32 14.06
C LYS A 157 8.71 -3.40 13.02
N CYS A 158 8.65 -3.04 11.75
CA CYS A 158 8.45 -3.98 10.64
C CYS A 158 9.60 -4.97 10.52
N ASN A 159 10.84 -4.50 10.51
CA ASN A 159 12.02 -5.37 10.38
C ASN A 159 12.13 -6.37 11.53
N ARG A 160 11.76 -5.97 12.75
CA ARG A 160 11.71 -6.89 13.89
C ARG A 160 10.70 -8.00 13.66
N LEU A 161 9.49 -7.66 13.18
CA LEU A 161 8.45 -8.65 12.89
C LEU A 161 8.86 -9.57 11.73
N LEU A 162 9.41 -9.04 10.63
CA LEU A 162 9.92 -9.84 9.52
C LEU A 162 10.97 -10.88 9.98
N ARG A 163 11.88 -10.47 10.88
CA ARG A 163 12.87 -11.39 11.47
C ARG A 163 12.22 -12.48 12.33
N GLN A 164 11.23 -12.12 13.15
CA GLN A 164 10.49 -13.09 13.97
C GLN A 164 9.79 -14.15 13.10
N GLU A 165 9.22 -13.71 11.97
CA GLU A 165 8.56 -14.60 11.01
C GLU A 165 9.55 -15.27 10.03
N LYS A 166 10.87 -15.09 10.21
CA LYS A 166 11.96 -15.63 9.36
C LYS A 166 11.84 -15.23 7.89
N ILE A 167 11.34 -14.03 7.64
CA ILE A 167 11.19 -13.45 6.30
C ILE A 167 12.41 -12.57 6.01
N HIS A 168 13.11 -12.86 4.91
CA HIS A 168 14.37 -12.18 4.55
C HIS A 168 14.16 -10.99 3.58
N TYR A 169 13.13 -10.21 3.82
CA TYR A 169 12.88 -8.92 3.16
C TYR A 169 12.90 -7.83 4.23
N TYR A 170 13.75 -6.82 4.06
CA TYR A 170 13.89 -5.73 5.02
C TYR A 170 13.56 -4.39 4.39
N LEU A 171 13.07 -3.45 5.21
CA LEU A 171 12.71 -2.07 4.84
C LEU A 171 13.85 -1.09 5.13
#